data_f6469042b23e09a1cab960c8ad41e9ea
#
_entry.id   f6469042b23e09a1cab960c8ad41e9ea
#
_cell.length_a   1.000
_cell.length_b   1.000
_cell.length_c   1.000
_cell.angle_alpha   90.00
_cell.angle_beta   90.00
_cell.angle_gamma   90.00
#
_symmetry.space_group_name_H-M   'P 1'
#
loop_
_entity.id
_entity.type
_entity.pdbx_description
1 polymer ?
#
loop_
_entity_poly.entity_id
_entity_poly.type
_entity_poly.pdbx_seq_one_letter_code
_entity_poly.pdbx_strand_id
1 'polypeptide(L)'
;DKAPGVTFPIVERVAKHWINAPIERVDTLNEREQWVLFTKYDKELPIYKFYFDDAERHELFISGRTAEVLQMTTAKQRFWAWIGAIPHKLYVPCIRRNVDVWQNTISIISGICLIAALSGWILGICLWIKRYRKKQVWENPYKKRWYRWHFSFGMIFGIFLIAWAISGIFAMQRVPQWLVPMEGDYSFNSSRLWGKGMLPLDDYQLDYRKLRETYSDLKEVEWCRYADIPTYRIITGEEELLIDASGDEVRPLLIPEKTIVKGLKKIHGEEVDMKVSLIDEFDNYYLSRRVSLELPVYKIEVEDTNG
;
A
#
# COMPACT_ATOMS: atom_id res chain seq x y z
N ASP A 1 -5.40 -9.39 -29.49
CA ASP A 1 -6.24 -8.22 -29.80
C ASP A 1 -6.24 -7.30 -28.59
N LYS A 2 -5.73 -6.08 -28.76
CA LYS A 2 -5.89 -5.05 -27.74
C LYS A 2 -7.37 -4.67 -27.75
N ALA A 3 -8.04 -4.79 -26.61
CA ALA A 3 -9.37 -4.25 -26.43
C ALA A 3 -9.41 -2.81 -26.99
N PRO A 4 -10.48 -2.41 -27.70
CA PRO A 4 -10.59 -1.05 -28.21
C PRO A 4 -10.45 -0.10 -27.03
N GLY A 5 -9.43 0.76 -27.11
CA GLY A 5 -9.13 1.71 -26.02
C GLY A 5 -10.34 2.55 -25.70
N VAL A 6 -10.50 2.88 -24.43
CA VAL A 6 -11.55 3.78 -23.96
C VAL A 6 -11.42 5.11 -24.72
N THR A 7 -12.51 5.56 -25.33
CA THR A 7 -12.51 6.84 -26.07
C THR A 7 -12.77 8.00 -25.11
N PHE A 8 -12.22 9.17 -25.43
CA PHE A 8 -12.40 10.39 -24.61
C PHE A 8 -13.86 10.70 -24.25
N PRO A 9 -14.87 10.56 -25.18
CA PRO A 9 -16.27 10.77 -24.83
C PRO A 9 -16.80 9.87 -23.70
N ILE A 10 -16.26 8.65 -23.55
CA ILE A 10 -16.63 7.75 -22.44
C ILE A 10 -16.07 8.30 -21.14
N VAL A 11 -14.79 8.69 -21.14
CA VAL A 11 -14.12 9.27 -19.97
C VAL A 11 -14.81 10.56 -19.51
N GLU A 12 -15.18 11.43 -20.46
CA GLU A 12 -15.91 12.67 -20.18
C GLU A 12 -17.30 12.39 -19.58
N ARG A 13 -17.99 11.36 -20.06
CA ARG A 13 -19.29 10.95 -19.49
C ARG A 13 -19.16 10.48 -18.06
N VAL A 14 -18.11 9.70 -17.76
CA VAL A 14 -17.78 9.27 -16.40
C VAL A 14 -17.53 10.48 -15.52
N ALA A 15 -16.72 11.44 -15.97
CA ALA A 15 -16.42 12.65 -15.22
C ALA A 15 -17.70 13.46 -14.88
N LYS A 16 -18.58 13.66 -15.86
CA LYS A 16 -19.85 14.37 -15.67
C LYS A 16 -20.83 13.63 -14.76
N HIS A 17 -20.79 12.30 -14.77
CA HIS A 17 -21.61 11.49 -13.87
C HIS A 17 -21.09 11.53 -12.42
N TRP A 18 -19.77 11.60 -12.26
CA TRP A 18 -19.14 11.62 -10.94
C TRP A 18 -19.31 12.95 -10.22
N ILE A 19 -19.13 14.05 -10.94
CA ILE A 19 -19.27 15.41 -10.41
C ILE A 19 -20.25 16.19 -11.28
N ASN A 20 -21.39 16.55 -10.70
CA ASN A 20 -22.42 17.32 -11.38
C ASN A 20 -22.10 18.84 -11.36
N ALA A 21 -21.02 19.21 -12.06
CA ALA A 21 -20.56 20.59 -12.20
C ALA A 21 -19.98 20.83 -13.59
N PRO A 22 -19.88 22.07 -14.07
CA PRO A 22 -19.23 22.38 -15.34
C PRO A 22 -17.76 22.01 -15.32
N ILE A 23 -17.29 21.40 -16.41
CA ILE A 23 -15.88 21.13 -16.63
C ILE A 23 -15.22 22.40 -17.15
N GLU A 24 -14.28 22.97 -16.39
CA GLU A 24 -13.53 24.16 -16.76
C GLU A 24 -12.41 23.83 -17.77
N ARG A 25 -11.68 22.75 -17.49
CA ARG A 25 -10.51 22.34 -18.29
C ARG A 25 -10.25 20.84 -18.16
N VAL A 26 -9.62 20.27 -19.17
CA VAL A 26 -9.13 18.89 -19.16
C VAL A 26 -7.68 18.88 -19.62
N ASP A 27 -6.82 18.23 -18.83
CA ASP A 27 -5.42 17.99 -19.16
C ASP A 27 -5.20 16.48 -19.41
N THR A 28 -4.33 16.15 -20.35
CA THR A 28 -3.91 14.76 -20.58
C THR A 28 -2.52 14.56 -19.97
N LEU A 29 -2.45 13.71 -18.96
CA LEU A 29 -1.22 13.37 -18.27
C LEU A 29 -0.59 12.14 -18.89
N ASN A 30 0.59 12.29 -19.48
CA ASN A 30 1.41 11.20 -19.98
C ASN A 30 2.44 10.71 -18.96
N GLU A 31 2.54 11.40 -17.83
CA GLU A 31 3.40 11.09 -16.71
C GLU A 31 2.66 11.28 -15.39
N ARG A 32 3.15 10.63 -14.34
CA ARG A 32 2.63 10.83 -12.99
C ARG A 32 2.83 12.27 -12.52
N GLU A 33 1.81 12.85 -11.90
CA GLU A 33 1.89 14.16 -11.26
C GLU A 33 1.64 14.05 -9.74
N GLN A 34 1.57 15.19 -9.05
CA GLN A 34 1.49 15.29 -7.58
C GLN A 34 0.40 14.42 -6.94
N TRP A 35 -0.76 14.29 -7.57
CA TRP A 35 -1.93 13.61 -6.98
C TRP A 35 -2.08 12.16 -7.43
N VAL A 36 -1.38 11.74 -8.47
CA VAL A 36 -1.31 10.37 -9.01
C VAL A 36 0.15 9.91 -9.07
N LEU A 37 0.85 10.00 -7.93
CA LEU A 37 2.31 9.91 -7.83
C LEU A 37 2.85 8.48 -7.74
N PHE A 38 2.00 7.50 -7.39
CA PHE A 38 2.41 6.13 -7.15
C PHE A 38 2.60 5.33 -8.44
N THR A 39 3.56 4.40 -8.43
CA THR A 39 3.90 3.53 -9.57
C THR A 39 2.72 2.68 -10.07
N LYS A 40 1.74 2.39 -9.20
CA LYS A 40 0.53 1.68 -9.61
C LYS A 40 -0.25 2.37 -10.73
N TYR A 41 -0.08 3.68 -10.88
CA TYR A 41 -0.76 4.47 -11.92
C TYR A 41 -0.04 4.47 -13.27
N ASP A 42 1.19 3.92 -13.38
CA ASP A 42 1.92 3.85 -14.65
C ASP A 42 1.15 3.05 -15.71
N LYS A 43 0.44 2.01 -15.27
CA LYS A 43 -0.39 1.19 -16.15
C LYS A 43 -1.68 1.88 -16.62
N GLU A 44 -2.09 2.97 -15.97
CA GLU A 44 -3.32 3.72 -16.26
C GLU A 44 -3.08 4.91 -17.20
N LEU A 45 -1.84 5.18 -17.55
CA LEU A 45 -1.49 6.26 -18.48
C LEU A 45 -1.98 5.97 -19.92
N PRO A 46 -2.44 6.98 -20.65
CA PRO A 46 -2.59 8.38 -20.25
C PRO A 46 -3.74 8.57 -19.25
N ILE A 47 -3.59 9.54 -18.33
CA ILE A 47 -4.62 9.87 -17.33
C ILE A 47 -5.23 11.22 -17.73
N TYR A 48 -6.56 11.30 -17.78
CA TYR A 48 -7.27 12.55 -17.99
C TYR A 48 -7.57 13.21 -16.66
N LYS A 49 -7.12 14.46 -16.52
CA LYS A 49 -7.35 15.30 -15.35
C LYS A 49 -8.40 16.35 -15.68
N PHE A 50 -9.54 16.22 -15.04
CA PHE A 50 -10.65 17.14 -15.17
C PHE A 50 -10.64 18.17 -14.05
N TYR A 51 -10.83 19.43 -14.39
CA TYR A 51 -10.99 20.53 -13.45
C TYR A 51 -12.44 20.99 -13.50
N PHE A 52 -13.08 21.08 -12.34
CA PHE A 52 -14.48 21.48 -12.24
C PHE A 52 -14.62 22.89 -11.69
N ASP A 53 -15.54 23.66 -12.27
CA ASP A 53 -15.91 24.99 -11.77
C ASP A 53 -17.03 24.84 -10.75
N ASP A 54 -16.67 24.37 -9.58
CA ASP A 54 -17.53 24.22 -8.42
C ASP A 54 -16.90 24.88 -7.18
N ALA A 55 -17.68 25.00 -6.10
CA ALA A 55 -17.24 25.67 -4.86
C ALA A 55 -16.02 24.99 -4.21
N GLU A 56 -15.88 23.68 -4.38
CA GLU A 56 -14.77 22.92 -3.80
C GLU A 56 -13.57 22.80 -4.73
N ARG A 57 -13.67 23.28 -5.99
CA ARG A 57 -12.61 23.20 -7.01
C ARG A 57 -12.09 21.78 -7.14
N HIS A 58 -13.00 20.87 -7.45
CA HIS A 58 -12.64 19.47 -7.64
C HIS A 58 -11.67 19.29 -8.81
N GLU A 59 -10.72 18.37 -8.59
CA GLU A 59 -9.89 17.78 -9.64
C GLU A 59 -10.12 16.27 -9.63
N LEU A 60 -10.48 15.71 -10.78
CA LEU A 60 -10.79 14.30 -10.95
C LEU A 60 -9.81 13.68 -11.96
N PHE A 61 -9.24 12.54 -11.60
CA PHE A 61 -8.26 11.82 -12.40
C PHE A 61 -8.87 10.50 -12.88
N ILE A 62 -8.95 10.31 -14.18
CA ILE A 62 -9.59 9.15 -14.81
C ILE A 62 -8.59 8.47 -15.75
N SER A 63 -8.50 7.14 -15.67
CA SER A 63 -7.70 6.33 -16.58
C SER A 63 -8.19 6.48 -18.03
N GLY A 64 -7.27 6.78 -18.95
CA GLY A 64 -7.55 6.78 -20.37
C GLY A 64 -7.64 5.36 -20.96
N ARG A 65 -7.30 4.33 -20.18
CA ARG A 65 -7.33 2.93 -20.61
C ARG A 65 -8.58 2.19 -20.18
N THR A 66 -9.02 2.45 -18.94
CA THR A 66 -10.13 1.71 -18.31
C THR A 66 -11.36 2.58 -18.04
N ALA A 67 -11.24 3.92 -18.13
CA ALA A 67 -12.20 4.91 -17.68
C ALA A 67 -12.49 4.84 -16.16
N GLU A 68 -11.64 4.15 -15.40
CA GLU A 68 -11.74 4.08 -13.94
C GLU A 68 -11.36 5.43 -13.32
N VAL A 69 -12.09 5.85 -12.28
CA VAL A 69 -11.74 7.01 -11.47
C VAL A 69 -10.61 6.62 -10.52
N LEU A 70 -9.45 7.21 -10.72
CA LEU A 70 -8.23 6.88 -9.98
C LEU A 70 -8.07 7.70 -8.71
N GLN A 71 -8.46 8.98 -8.78
CA GLN A 71 -8.27 9.93 -7.69
C GLN A 71 -9.21 11.12 -7.86
N MET A 72 -9.68 11.64 -6.74
CA MET A 72 -10.40 12.91 -6.67
C MET A 72 -9.81 13.77 -5.53
N THR A 73 -9.70 15.08 -5.76
CA THR A 73 -9.20 16.02 -4.75
C THR A 73 -10.01 17.32 -4.75
N THR A 74 -10.12 17.95 -3.58
CA THR A 74 -10.68 19.31 -3.44
C THR A 74 -9.56 20.31 -3.17
N ALA A 75 -9.82 21.61 -3.41
CA ALA A 75 -8.85 22.67 -3.11
C ALA A 75 -8.41 22.66 -1.63
N LYS A 76 -9.34 22.41 -0.72
CA LYS A 76 -9.05 22.29 0.73
C LYS A 76 -8.12 21.12 1.04
N GLN A 77 -8.37 19.94 0.44
CA GLN A 77 -7.51 18.77 0.62
C GLN A 77 -6.10 19.03 0.08
N ARG A 78 -5.99 19.64 -1.12
CA ARG A 78 -4.70 19.99 -1.72
C ARG A 78 -3.92 20.98 -0.87
N PHE A 79 -4.59 22.01 -0.33
CA PHE A 79 -3.97 22.99 0.56
C PHE A 79 -3.38 22.32 1.82
N TRP A 80 -4.17 21.51 2.52
CA TRP A 80 -3.69 20.83 3.73
C TRP A 80 -2.63 19.76 3.46
N ALA A 81 -2.69 19.12 2.31
CA ALA A 81 -1.65 18.18 1.90
C ALA A 81 -0.30 18.87 1.71
N TRP A 82 -0.28 20.10 1.15
CA TRP A 82 0.93 20.90 0.99
C TRP A 82 1.52 21.40 2.32
N ILE A 83 0.69 21.61 3.35
CA ILE A 83 1.17 21.99 4.68
C ILE A 83 1.64 20.77 5.49
N GLY A 84 0.97 19.64 5.34
CA GLY A 84 1.21 18.45 6.16
C GLY A 84 1.90 17.30 5.43
N ALA A 85 1.14 16.50 4.72
CA ALA A 85 1.58 15.20 4.21
C ALA A 85 2.72 15.28 3.19
N ILE A 86 2.70 16.27 2.30
CA ILE A 86 3.72 16.40 1.23
C ILE A 86 5.08 16.72 1.81
N PRO A 87 5.28 17.77 2.63
CA PRO A 87 6.58 18.04 3.23
C PRO A 87 7.01 16.96 4.23
N HIS A 88 6.08 16.43 5.04
CA HIS A 88 6.40 15.40 6.01
C HIS A 88 6.93 14.11 5.37
N LYS A 89 6.36 13.69 4.24
CA LYS A 89 6.75 12.47 3.53
C LYS A 89 7.65 12.71 2.33
N LEU A 90 8.05 13.97 2.06
CA LEU A 90 8.77 14.37 0.86
C LEU A 90 8.09 13.85 -0.43
N TYR A 91 6.77 13.95 -0.50
CA TYR A 91 5.97 13.51 -1.64
C TYR A 91 5.95 14.58 -2.75
N VAL A 92 7.13 15.04 -3.15
CA VAL A 92 7.29 15.91 -4.32
C VAL A 92 7.65 15.08 -5.55
N PRO A 93 7.10 15.39 -6.74
CA PRO A 93 7.25 14.54 -7.94
C PRO A 93 8.70 14.27 -8.32
N CYS A 94 9.59 15.28 -8.24
CA CYS A 94 11.00 15.14 -8.62
C CYS A 94 11.76 14.10 -7.78
N ILE A 95 11.33 13.83 -6.55
CA ILE A 95 11.94 12.84 -5.66
C ILE A 95 11.13 11.54 -5.68
N ARG A 96 9.79 11.64 -5.56
CA ARG A 96 8.92 10.48 -5.31
C ARG A 96 8.65 9.64 -6.56
N ARG A 97 8.84 10.17 -7.76
CA ARG A 97 8.70 9.39 -9.00
C ARG A 97 9.62 8.17 -9.03
N ASN A 98 10.83 8.30 -8.47
CA ASN A 98 11.73 7.18 -8.25
C ASN A 98 11.69 6.77 -6.78
N VAL A 99 11.24 5.54 -6.52
CA VAL A 99 11.05 5.03 -5.15
C VAL A 99 12.39 4.93 -4.42
N ASP A 100 13.44 4.46 -5.08
CA ASP A 100 14.76 4.27 -4.48
C ASP A 100 15.40 5.62 -4.11
N VAL A 101 15.30 6.61 -5.02
CA VAL A 101 15.78 7.98 -4.74
C VAL A 101 15.05 8.56 -3.55
N TRP A 102 13.72 8.38 -3.48
CA TRP A 102 12.91 8.87 -2.38
C TRP A 102 13.27 8.21 -1.04
N GLN A 103 13.38 6.88 -1.00
CA GLN A 103 13.76 6.13 0.20
C GLN A 103 15.16 6.51 0.69
N ASN A 104 16.13 6.58 -0.21
CA ASN A 104 17.49 6.97 0.12
C ASN A 104 17.56 8.42 0.63
N THR A 105 16.84 9.35 0.01
CA THR A 105 16.77 10.75 0.45
C THR A 105 16.24 10.86 1.88
N ILE A 106 15.14 10.19 2.20
CA ILE A 106 14.59 10.18 3.56
C ILE A 106 15.59 9.56 4.54
N SER A 107 16.20 8.44 4.18
CA SER A 107 17.16 7.74 5.04
C SER A 107 18.40 8.61 5.35
N ILE A 108 18.92 9.32 4.34
CA ILE A 108 20.07 10.24 4.50
C ILE A 108 19.69 11.41 5.42
N ILE A 109 18.54 12.05 5.17
CA ILE A 109 18.06 13.18 6.01
C ILE A 109 17.84 12.71 7.44
N SER A 110 17.17 11.56 7.64
CA SER A 110 16.95 10.98 8.96
C SER A 110 18.26 10.64 9.68
N GLY A 111 19.27 10.13 8.93
CA GLY A 111 20.61 9.85 9.47
C GLY A 111 21.33 11.12 9.93
N ILE A 112 21.27 12.19 9.16
CA ILE A 112 21.85 13.50 9.54
C ILE A 112 21.13 14.04 10.80
N CYS A 113 19.80 13.98 10.81
CA CYS A 113 19.01 14.41 11.98
C CYS A 113 19.34 13.58 13.24
N LEU A 114 19.53 12.26 13.07
CA LEU A 114 19.90 11.36 14.17
C LEU A 114 21.26 11.74 14.75
N ILE A 115 22.28 11.94 13.92
CA ILE A 115 23.61 12.34 14.34
C ILE A 115 23.57 13.69 15.08
N ALA A 116 22.84 14.67 14.54
CA ALA A 116 22.69 15.99 15.15
C ALA A 116 21.96 15.91 16.50
N ALA A 117 20.87 15.13 16.58
CA ALA A 117 20.09 14.95 17.80
C ALA A 117 20.91 14.25 18.90
N LEU A 118 21.61 13.15 18.54
CA LEU A 118 22.48 12.43 19.47
C LEU A 118 23.61 13.32 19.99
N SER A 119 24.29 14.03 19.09
CA SER A 119 25.37 14.94 19.46
C SER A 119 24.88 16.04 20.40
N GLY A 120 23.74 16.66 20.08
CA GLY A 120 23.13 17.69 20.92
C GLY A 120 22.70 17.17 22.30
N TRP A 121 22.13 15.97 22.35
CA TRP A 121 21.68 15.36 23.59
C TRP A 121 22.84 14.95 24.50
N ILE A 122 23.89 14.31 23.94
CA ILE A 122 25.12 13.97 24.66
C ILE A 122 25.80 15.24 25.20
N LEU A 123 25.95 16.28 24.38
CA LEU A 123 26.52 17.56 24.80
C LEU A 123 25.68 18.16 25.92
N GLY A 124 24.36 18.10 25.82
CA GLY A 124 23.46 18.58 26.87
C GLY A 124 23.69 17.86 28.20
N ILE A 125 23.81 16.55 28.21
CA ILE A 125 24.13 15.76 29.42
C ILE A 125 25.48 16.13 29.97
N CYS A 126 26.52 16.22 29.13
CA CYS A 126 27.86 16.59 29.57
C CYS A 126 27.88 17.98 30.24
N LEU A 127 27.20 18.96 29.64
CA LEU A 127 27.09 20.31 30.23
C LEU A 127 26.33 20.31 31.55
N TRP A 128 25.28 19.52 31.66
CA TRP A 128 24.48 19.39 32.87
C TRP A 128 25.29 18.75 34.02
N ILE A 129 26.00 17.64 33.73
CA ILE A 129 26.91 16.99 34.68
C ILE A 129 28.04 17.94 35.11
N LYS A 130 28.67 18.65 34.16
CA LYS A 130 29.71 19.64 34.46
C LYS A 130 29.20 20.74 35.39
N ARG A 131 27.97 21.20 35.18
CA ARG A 131 27.33 22.22 36.03
C ARG A 131 27.06 21.68 37.45
N TYR A 132 26.50 20.45 37.51
CA TYR A 132 26.27 19.78 38.79
C TYR A 132 27.57 19.61 39.62
N ARG A 133 28.63 19.10 39.00
CA ARG A 133 29.92 18.94 39.67
C ARG A 133 30.48 20.25 40.25
N LYS A 134 30.22 21.40 39.58
CA LYS A 134 30.68 22.70 40.01
C LYS A 134 29.85 23.32 41.13
N LYS A 135 28.52 23.11 41.09
CA LYS A 135 27.58 23.79 42.00
C LYS A 135 26.83 22.87 42.97
N GLN A 136 26.95 21.55 42.78
CA GLN A 136 26.21 20.52 43.53
C GLN A 136 24.68 20.68 43.43
N VAL A 137 24.18 21.38 42.39
CA VAL A 137 22.75 21.57 42.12
C VAL A 137 22.46 21.31 40.65
N TRP A 138 21.37 20.58 40.38
CA TRP A 138 20.86 20.36 39.04
C TRP A 138 20.14 21.60 38.54
N GLU A 139 20.84 22.48 37.85
CA GLU A 139 20.29 23.69 37.26
C GLU A 139 20.63 23.78 35.76
N ASN A 140 19.79 24.53 35.03
CA ASN A 140 20.05 24.78 33.62
C ASN A 140 21.39 25.52 33.43
N PRO A 141 22.30 25.05 32.56
CA PRO A 141 23.62 25.66 32.38
C PRO A 141 23.57 27.06 31.78
N TYR A 142 22.48 27.44 31.13
CA TYR A 142 22.34 28.69 30.39
C TYR A 142 21.54 29.74 31.16
N LYS A 143 21.98 31.02 31.05
CA LYS A 143 21.30 32.17 31.65
C LYS A 143 20.30 32.83 30.71
N LYS A 144 20.62 32.94 29.41
CA LYS A 144 19.77 33.57 28.41
C LYS A 144 18.50 32.73 28.15
N ARG A 145 17.34 33.41 28.08
CA ARG A 145 16.01 32.76 28.00
C ARG A 145 15.91 31.72 26.87
N TRP A 146 16.31 32.09 25.63
CA TRP A 146 16.24 31.20 24.48
C TRP A 146 17.09 29.94 24.62
N TYR A 147 18.35 30.08 25.11
CA TYR A 147 19.24 28.94 25.34
C TYR A 147 18.72 28.04 26.49
N ARG A 148 18.05 28.61 27.48
CA ARG A 148 17.41 27.84 28.55
C ARG A 148 16.28 26.99 28.02
N TRP A 149 15.40 27.60 27.21
CA TRP A 149 14.29 26.89 26.59
C TRP A 149 14.79 25.79 25.63
N HIS A 150 15.74 26.11 24.76
CA HIS A 150 16.34 25.13 23.83
C HIS A 150 16.95 23.95 24.57
N PHE A 151 17.74 24.21 25.63
CA PHE A 151 18.31 23.17 26.51
C PHE A 151 17.23 22.32 27.15
N SER A 152 16.26 22.93 27.84
CA SER A 152 15.21 22.19 28.55
C SER A 152 14.36 21.35 27.62
N PHE A 153 13.90 21.91 26.53
CA PHE A 153 13.13 21.14 25.52
C PHE A 153 14.00 20.11 24.83
N GLY A 154 15.25 20.44 24.50
CA GLY A 154 16.18 19.50 23.88
C GLY A 154 16.46 18.28 24.76
N MET A 155 16.58 18.48 26.08
CA MET A 155 16.76 17.37 27.03
C MET A 155 15.52 16.48 27.16
N ILE A 156 14.33 17.08 27.15
CA ILE A 156 13.06 16.33 27.30
C ILE A 156 12.66 15.68 25.97
N PHE A 157 12.59 16.48 24.90
CA PHE A 157 12.06 16.02 23.62
C PHE A 157 13.13 15.42 22.69
N GLY A 158 14.41 15.61 23.01
CA GLY A 158 15.51 15.06 22.20
C GLY A 158 15.48 13.55 22.09
N ILE A 159 15.06 12.85 23.15
CA ILE A 159 14.92 11.40 23.12
C ILE A 159 13.82 10.94 22.14
N PHE A 160 12.72 11.68 22.05
CA PHE A 160 11.66 11.40 21.08
C PHE A 160 12.12 11.70 19.66
N LEU A 161 12.89 12.76 19.46
CA LEU A 161 13.47 13.09 18.14
C LEU A 161 14.45 12.01 17.68
N ILE A 162 15.28 11.50 18.59
CA ILE A 162 16.19 10.36 18.33
C ILE A 162 15.37 9.13 17.93
N ALA A 163 14.34 8.79 18.71
CA ALA A 163 13.47 7.65 18.42
C ALA A 163 12.76 7.79 17.07
N TRP A 164 12.27 8.99 16.73
CA TRP A 164 11.63 9.25 15.44
C TRP A 164 12.61 9.16 14.27
N ALA A 165 13.83 9.67 14.42
CA ALA A 165 14.85 9.57 13.39
C ALA A 165 15.23 8.10 13.12
N ILE A 166 15.41 7.29 14.16
CA ILE A 166 15.67 5.85 14.06
C ILE A 166 14.48 5.15 13.38
N SER A 167 13.26 5.38 13.85
CA SER A 167 12.06 4.76 13.26
C SER A 167 11.84 5.20 11.82
N GLY A 168 12.19 6.44 11.46
CA GLY A 168 12.14 6.94 10.10
C GLY A 168 13.07 6.19 9.15
N ILE A 169 14.29 5.87 9.60
CA ILE A 169 15.22 5.05 8.83
C ILE A 169 14.64 3.63 8.64
N PHE A 170 14.19 3.00 9.70
CA PHE A 170 13.65 1.64 9.63
C PHE A 170 12.32 1.54 8.87
N ALA A 171 11.54 2.61 8.81
CA ALA A 171 10.34 2.65 7.97
C ALA A 171 10.65 2.68 6.47
N MET A 172 11.81 3.18 6.08
CA MET A 172 12.25 3.27 4.68
C MET A 172 13.18 2.13 4.27
N GLN A 173 14.00 1.65 5.18
CA GLN A 173 14.96 0.57 4.96
C GLN A 173 14.51 -0.66 5.74
N ARG A 174 14.87 -1.84 5.24
CA ARG A 174 14.65 -3.08 5.99
C ARG A 174 15.46 -3.06 7.28
N VAL A 175 14.84 -3.48 8.38
CA VAL A 175 15.55 -3.66 9.65
C VAL A 175 16.62 -4.75 9.44
N PRO A 176 17.88 -4.49 9.78
CA PRO A 176 18.91 -5.51 9.64
C PRO A 176 18.59 -6.75 10.48
N GLN A 177 18.70 -7.95 9.91
CA GLN A 177 18.38 -9.22 10.59
C GLN A 177 19.22 -9.46 11.84
N TRP A 178 20.45 -8.91 11.90
CA TRP A 178 21.31 -8.99 13.09
C TRP A 178 20.78 -8.17 14.28
N LEU A 179 19.93 -7.16 14.02
CA LEU A 179 19.34 -6.30 15.05
C LEU A 179 18.02 -6.88 15.56
N VAL A 180 17.19 -7.35 14.66
CA VAL A 180 15.95 -8.05 14.96
C VAL A 180 15.92 -9.28 14.08
N PRO A 181 16.14 -10.47 14.63
CA PRO A 181 15.97 -11.70 13.91
C PRO A 181 14.47 -11.81 13.56
N MET A 182 14.13 -11.42 12.34
CA MET A 182 12.82 -11.67 11.76
C MET A 182 12.93 -12.93 10.93
N GLU A 183 11.93 -13.77 11.03
CA GLU A 183 11.73 -14.82 10.04
C GLU A 183 11.77 -14.17 8.67
N GLY A 184 12.49 -14.78 7.74
CA GLY A 184 12.84 -14.19 6.45
C GLY A 184 11.60 -13.61 5.76
N ASP A 185 11.83 -12.56 5.00
CA ASP A 185 10.82 -11.89 4.19
C ASP A 185 10.26 -12.90 3.17
N TYR A 186 9.35 -13.75 3.64
CA TYR A 186 8.70 -14.72 2.77
C TYR A 186 7.66 -13.98 1.93
N SER A 187 8.08 -13.53 0.78
CA SER A 187 7.16 -13.01 -0.25
C SER A 187 7.28 -13.84 -1.50
N PHE A 188 6.24 -14.51 -1.89
CA PHE A 188 6.17 -15.14 -3.20
C PHE A 188 5.16 -14.41 -4.07
N ASN A 189 5.43 -14.40 -5.36
CA ASN A 189 4.49 -13.88 -6.31
C ASN A 189 3.31 -14.86 -6.40
N SER A 190 2.11 -14.43 -5.99
CA SER A 190 0.90 -15.24 -6.04
C SER A 190 0.63 -15.86 -7.41
N SER A 191 1.12 -15.23 -8.49
CA SER A 191 1.04 -15.79 -9.83
C SER A 191 1.89 -17.04 -10.06
N ARG A 192 2.87 -17.34 -9.18
CA ARG A 192 3.58 -18.63 -9.21
C ARG A 192 2.72 -19.75 -8.63
N LEU A 193 1.90 -19.43 -7.64
CA LEU A 193 0.99 -20.38 -7.01
C LEU A 193 -0.25 -20.61 -7.88
N TRP A 194 -0.90 -19.52 -8.30
CA TRP A 194 -2.21 -19.57 -8.94
C TRP A 194 -2.18 -19.51 -10.46
N GLY A 195 -1.06 -19.09 -11.07
CA GLY A 195 -0.96 -18.79 -12.49
C GLY A 195 -1.27 -17.32 -12.79
N LYS A 196 -1.14 -16.92 -14.05
CA LYS A 196 -1.45 -15.58 -14.54
C LYS A 196 -2.56 -15.62 -15.58
N GLY A 197 -3.41 -14.60 -15.57
CA GLY A 197 -4.45 -14.40 -16.57
C GLY A 197 -5.58 -15.42 -16.46
N MET A 198 -6.15 -15.79 -17.58
CA MET A 198 -7.25 -16.74 -17.68
C MET A 198 -6.81 -18.05 -18.36
N LEU A 199 -7.58 -19.11 -18.17
CA LEU A 199 -7.47 -20.35 -18.94
C LEU A 199 -8.09 -20.17 -20.33
N PRO A 200 -7.92 -21.15 -21.26
CA PRO A 200 -8.69 -21.18 -22.50
C PRO A 200 -10.18 -21.03 -22.23
N LEU A 201 -10.89 -20.31 -23.09
CA LEU A 201 -12.32 -20.03 -22.90
C LEU A 201 -13.17 -21.28 -22.79
N ASP A 202 -12.77 -22.36 -23.47
CA ASP A 202 -13.47 -23.64 -23.46
C ASP A 202 -13.44 -24.35 -22.10
N ASP A 203 -12.53 -23.95 -21.21
CA ASP A 203 -12.45 -24.49 -19.86
C ASP A 203 -13.53 -23.90 -18.94
N TYR A 204 -14.07 -22.70 -19.29
CA TYR A 204 -15.14 -22.05 -18.54
C TYR A 204 -16.50 -22.59 -18.96
N GLN A 205 -17.00 -23.57 -18.22
CA GLN A 205 -18.27 -24.22 -18.55
C GLN A 205 -19.49 -23.47 -18.01
N LEU A 206 -19.30 -22.70 -16.92
CA LEU A 206 -20.36 -21.86 -16.37
C LEU A 206 -20.67 -20.69 -17.29
N ASP A 207 -21.92 -20.61 -17.76
CA ASP A 207 -22.36 -19.40 -18.46
C ASP A 207 -22.40 -18.21 -17.48
N TYR A 208 -21.54 -17.21 -17.72
CA TYR A 208 -21.44 -16.01 -16.89
C TYR A 208 -22.76 -15.23 -16.74
N ARG A 209 -23.72 -15.43 -17.67
CA ARG A 209 -25.05 -14.80 -17.60
C ARG A 209 -25.87 -15.29 -16.40
N LYS A 210 -25.66 -16.55 -15.99
CA LYS A 210 -26.30 -17.12 -14.77
C LYS A 210 -25.88 -16.37 -13.50
N LEU A 211 -24.69 -15.76 -13.49
CA LEU A 211 -24.25 -14.94 -12.37
C LEU A 211 -25.16 -13.74 -12.12
N ARG A 212 -25.70 -13.15 -13.19
CA ARG A 212 -26.64 -12.02 -13.08
C ARG A 212 -28.00 -12.43 -12.52
N GLU A 213 -28.40 -13.68 -12.73
CA GLU A 213 -29.63 -14.23 -12.17
C GLU A 213 -29.49 -14.51 -10.69
N THR A 214 -28.28 -14.92 -10.26
CA THR A 214 -27.99 -15.23 -8.86
C THR A 214 -27.66 -13.98 -8.04
N TYR A 215 -26.90 -13.03 -8.64
CA TYR A 215 -26.45 -11.80 -7.99
C TYR A 215 -27.06 -10.57 -8.69
N SER A 216 -28.13 -10.03 -8.12
CA SER A 216 -28.91 -8.92 -8.71
C SER A 216 -28.12 -7.60 -8.79
N ASP A 217 -27.11 -7.42 -7.93
CA ASP A 217 -26.23 -6.26 -7.80
C ASP A 217 -24.84 -6.47 -8.43
N LEU A 218 -24.71 -7.45 -9.33
CA LEU A 218 -23.48 -7.74 -10.06
C LEU A 218 -23.01 -6.55 -10.88
N LYS A 219 -21.80 -6.06 -10.59
CA LYS A 219 -21.16 -4.90 -11.25
C LYS A 219 -20.13 -5.32 -12.28
N GLU A 220 -19.31 -6.31 -11.94
CA GLU A 220 -18.17 -6.73 -12.77
C GLU A 220 -17.98 -8.24 -12.71
N VAL A 221 -17.53 -8.81 -13.83
CA VAL A 221 -17.11 -10.22 -13.94
C VAL A 221 -15.75 -10.24 -14.62
N GLU A 222 -14.75 -10.77 -13.93
CA GLU A 222 -13.42 -10.98 -14.48
C GLU A 222 -13.13 -12.47 -14.62
N TRP A 223 -12.62 -12.85 -15.80
CA TRP A 223 -12.14 -14.20 -16.05
C TRP A 223 -10.75 -14.37 -15.48
N CYS A 224 -10.59 -15.24 -14.53
CA CYS A 224 -9.31 -15.53 -13.91
C CYS A 224 -9.12 -17.03 -13.70
N ARG A 225 -8.02 -17.41 -13.10
CA ARG A 225 -7.70 -18.78 -12.74
C ARG A 225 -7.11 -18.88 -11.34
N TYR A 226 -7.39 -19.97 -10.69
CA TYR A 226 -6.69 -20.40 -9.48
C TYR A 226 -6.10 -21.78 -9.73
N ALA A 227 -4.79 -21.84 -10.00
CA ALA A 227 -4.09 -23.01 -10.51
C ALA A 227 -4.71 -23.50 -11.85
N ASP A 228 -5.33 -24.66 -11.84
CA ASP A 228 -5.96 -25.26 -13.02
C ASP A 228 -7.50 -25.12 -12.97
N ILE A 229 -8.05 -24.31 -12.06
CA ILE A 229 -9.49 -24.11 -11.89
C ILE A 229 -9.90 -22.82 -12.60
N PRO A 230 -10.74 -22.87 -13.64
CA PRO A 230 -11.32 -21.68 -14.25
C PRO A 230 -12.24 -20.99 -13.25
N THR A 231 -12.09 -19.70 -13.07
CA THR A 231 -12.75 -18.96 -12.00
C THR A 231 -13.27 -17.63 -12.52
N TYR A 232 -14.46 -17.24 -12.11
CA TYR A 232 -14.94 -15.87 -12.23
C TYR A 232 -14.71 -15.12 -10.93
N ARG A 233 -14.00 -14.01 -11.00
CA ARG A 233 -13.98 -13.01 -9.95
C ARG A 233 -15.10 -12.03 -10.21
N ILE A 234 -16.05 -11.93 -9.32
CA ILE A 234 -17.19 -11.04 -9.45
C ILE A 234 -17.17 -9.97 -8.38
N ILE A 235 -17.60 -8.78 -8.74
CA ILE A 235 -17.83 -7.67 -7.83
C ILE A 235 -19.33 -7.44 -7.77
N THR A 236 -19.88 -7.60 -6.58
CA THR A 236 -21.27 -7.29 -6.24
C THR A 236 -21.24 -6.11 -5.27
N GLY A 237 -22.26 -5.26 -5.25
CA GLY A 237 -22.38 -4.16 -4.28
C GLY A 237 -21.07 -3.70 -3.63
N GLU A 238 -20.70 -4.27 -2.51
CA GLU A 238 -19.47 -4.00 -1.75
C GLU A 238 -18.54 -5.22 -1.61
N GLU A 239 -18.95 -6.39 -2.13
CA GLU A 239 -18.22 -7.64 -1.94
C GLU A 239 -17.55 -8.12 -3.22
N GLU A 240 -16.38 -8.73 -3.06
CA GLU A 240 -15.66 -9.47 -4.10
C GLU A 240 -15.81 -10.96 -3.82
N LEU A 241 -16.32 -11.72 -4.79
CA LEU A 241 -16.55 -13.15 -4.66
C LEU A 241 -15.82 -13.91 -5.77
N LEU A 242 -15.36 -15.11 -5.45
CA LEU A 242 -14.74 -16.04 -6.39
C LEU A 242 -15.68 -17.21 -6.67
N ILE A 243 -15.99 -17.41 -7.93
CA ILE A 243 -16.95 -18.43 -8.40
C ILE A 243 -16.23 -19.47 -9.24
N ASP A 244 -16.41 -20.72 -8.91
CA ASP A 244 -15.91 -21.83 -9.71
C ASP A 244 -16.67 -21.89 -11.05
N ALA A 245 -15.92 -21.78 -12.14
CA ALA A 245 -16.46 -21.78 -13.50
C ALA A 245 -16.22 -23.11 -14.24
N SER A 246 -15.77 -24.16 -13.55
CA SER A 246 -15.52 -25.48 -14.13
C SER A 246 -16.77 -26.33 -14.38
N GLY A 247 -17.91 -25.93 -13.86
CA GLY A 247 -19.17 -26.65 -13.98
C GLY A 247 -20.34 -25.75 -14.37
N ASP A 248 -21.54 -26.31 -14.44
CA ASP A 248 -22.75 -25.62 -14.89
C ASP A 248 -23.49 -24.80 -13.82
N GLU A 249 -23.13 -24.98 -12.54
CA GLU A 249 -23.81 -24.37 -11.41
C GLU A 249 -22.96 -23.25 -10.81
N VAL A 250 -23.63 -22.21 -10.34
CA VAL A 250 -22.99 -21.10 -9.60
C VAL A 250 -22.62 -21.58 -8.21
N ARG A 251 -21.31 -21.77 -7.97
CA ARG A 251 -20.75 -22.20 -6.69
C ARG A 251 -19.57 -21.34 -6.30
N PRO A 252 -19.41 -21.00 -5.01
CA PRO A 252 -18.19 -20.37 -4.53
C PRO A 252 -16.95 -21.24 -4.85
N LEU A 253 -15.84 -20.59 -5.15
CA LEU A 253 -14.57 -21.29 -5.38
C LEU A 253 -14.10 -21.95 -4.07
N LEU A 254 -13.96 -23.25 -4.10
CA LEU A 254 -13.29 -24.02 -3.05
C LEU A 254 -12.00 -24.60 -3.61
N ILE A 255 -10.88 -24.16 -3.08
CA ILE A 255 -9.57 -24.64 -3.52
C ILE A 255 -9.20 -25.87 -2.69
N PRO A 256 -9.05 -27.06 -3.30
CA PRO A 256 -8.68 -28.25 -2.56
C PRO A 256 -7.26 -28.11 -1.96
N GLU A 257 -7.07 -28.58 -0.73
CA GLU A 257 -5.75 -28.61 -0.05
C GLU A 257 -4.63 -29.14 -0.96
N LYS A 258 -4.89 -30.24 -1.66
CA LYS A 258 -3.94 -30.85 -2.60
C LYS A 258 -3.46 -29.88 -3.68
N THR A 259 -4.32 -29.00 -4.15
CA THR A 259 -3.99 -27.98 -5.17
C THR A 259 -3.04 -26.95 -4.60
N ILE A 260 -3.28 -26.53 -3.36
CA ILE A 260 -2.43 -25.56 -2.64
C ILE A 260 -1.05 -26.16 -2.38
N VAL A 261 -1.00 -27.35 -1.80
CA VAL A 261 0.26 -28.08 -1.53
C VAL A 261 1.06 -28.31 -2.81
N LYS A 262 0.42 -28.75 -3.89
CA LYS A 262 1.06 -28.93 -5.21
C LYS A 262 1.65 -27.62 -5.74
N GLY A 263 0.94 -26.51 -5.57
CA GLY A 263 1.42 -25.18 -5.97
C GLY A 263 2.62 -24.72 -5.16
N LEU A 264 2.58 -24.93 -3.85
CA LEU A 264 3.69 -24.59 -2.95
C LEU A 264 4.93 -25.45 -3.17
N LYS A 265 4.76 -26.75 -3.45
CA LYS A 265 5.88 -27.64 -3.82
C LYS A 265 6.61 -27.18 -5.10
N LYS A 266 5.88 -26.60 -6.08
CA LYS A 266 6.52 -25.98 -7.26
C LYS A 266 7.37 -24.75 -6.91
N ILE A 267 7.11 -24.10 -5.78
CA ILE A 267 7.82 -22.89 -5.35
C ILE A 267 9.01 -23.26 -4.47
N HIS A 268 8.82 -24.17 -3.50
CA HIS A 268 9.80 -24.53 -2.48
C HIS A 268 10.65 -25.76 -2.83
N GLY A 269 10.18 -26.60 -3.75
CA GLY A 269 10.78 -27.89 -4.11
C GLY A 269 9.87 -29.06 -3.70
N GLU A 270 9.97 -30.14 -4.46
CA GLU A 270 9.13 -31.34 -4.26
C GLU A 270 9.43 -32.09 -2.94
N GLU A 271 10.65 -31.92 -2.40
CA GLU A 271 11.13 -32.65 -1.21
C GLU A 271 10.85 -31.91 0.11
N VAL A 272 10.26 -30.74 0.06
CA VAL A 272 10.00 -29.92 1.25
C VAL A 272 8.78 -30.45 2.00
N ASP A 273 8.98 -30.71 3.29
CA ASP A 273 7.89 -31.09 4.18
C ASP A 273 6.98 -29.91 4.50
N MET A 274 5.69 -30.17 4.40
CA MET A 274 4.66 -29.17 4.63
C MET A 274 3.61 -29.71 5.58
N LYS A 275 3.39 -28.99 6.68
CA LYS A 275 2.31 -29.30 7.62
C LYS A 275 1.15 -28.37 7.36
N VAL A 276 0.02 -28.97 6.97
CA VAL A 276 -1.22 -28.24 6.69
C VAL A 276 -2.16 -28.38 7.87
N SER A 277 -2.70 -27.27 8.32
CA SER A 277 -3.75 -27.22 9.36
C SER A 277 -4.85 -26.24 8.95
N LEU A 278 -6.09 -26.56 9.31
CA LEU A 278 -7.23 -25.67 9.12
C LEU A 278 -7.34 -24.78 10.35
N ILE A 279 -7.42 -23.48 10.15
CA ILE A 279 -7.68 -22.50 11.21
C ILE A 279 -9.11 -22.02 11.06
N ASP A 280 -9.90 -22.14 12.09
CA ASP A 280 -11.30 -21.72 12.22
C ASP A 280 -11.48 -20.54 13.19
N GLU A 281 -10.44 -20.17 13.92
CA GLU A 281 -10.39 -19.02 14.83
C GLU A 281 -9.18 -18.12 14.51
N PHE A 282 -9.28 -16.82 14.82
CA PHE A 282 -8.16 -15.90 14.67
C PHE A 282 -7.04 -16.21 15.69
N ASP A 283 -5.81 -16.17 15.23
CA ASP A 283 -4.61 -16.35 16.06
C ASP A 283 -3.73 -15.10 16.11
N ASN A 284 -2.53 -15.20 16.68
CA ASN A 284 -1.60 -14.07 16.79
C ASN A 284 -1.03 -13.60 15.44
N TYR A 285 -1.07 -14.42 14.40
CA TYR A 285 -0.58 -14.14 13.05
C TYR A 285 -1.70 -13.79 12.09
N TYR A 286 -2.81 -14.53 12.14
CA TYR A 286 -3.99 -14.29 11.30
C TYR A 286 -5.02 -13.51 12.10
N LEU A 287 -4.93 -12.18 12.04
CA LEU A 287 -5.71 -11.24 12.84
C LEU A 287 -6.47 -10.26 11.96
N SER A 288 -7.78 -10.19 12.14
CA SER A 288 -8.62 -9.18 11.51
C SER A 288 -8.53 -7.83 12.27
N ARG A 289 -7.62 -6.95 11.85
CA ARG A 289 -7.44 -5.62 12.48
C ARG A 289 -8.08 -4.48 11.70
N ARG A 290 -7.99 -4.49 10.37
CA ARG A 290 -8.45 -3.39 9.50
C ARG A 290 -9.28 -3.87 8.31
N VAL A 291 -9.13 -5.12 7.94
CA VAL A 291 -9.84 -5.77 6.83
C VAL A 291 -10.51 -6.99 7.42
N SER A 292 -11.76 -7.23 7.06
CA SER A 292 -12.42 -8.49 7.41
C SER A 292 -11.67 -9.62 6.72
N LEU A 293 -11.09 -10.52 7.50
CA LEU A 293 -10.45 -11.74 7.01
C LEU A 293 -11.44 -12.88 7.14
N GLU A 294 -11.42 -13.78 6.17
CA GLU A 294 -12.35 -14.92 6.13
C GLU A 294 -11.81 -16.10 6.93
N LEU A 295 -12.69 -16.87 7.51
CA LEU A 295 -12.44 -18.15 8.17
C LEU A 295 -13.44 -19.18 7.61
N PRO A 296 -13.07 -20.45 7.51
CA PRO A 296 -11.78 -21.06 7.85
C PRO A 296 -10.69 -20.85 6.78
N VAL A 297 -9.42 -20.89 7.19
CA VAL A 297 -8.26 -20.78 6.28
C VAL A 297 -7.26 -21.91 6.51
N TYR A 298 -6.52 -22.27 5.46
CA TYR A 298 -5.41 -23.20 5.59
C TYR A 298 -4.15 -22.48 6.08
N LYS A 299 -3.62 -22.91 7.22
CA LYS A 299 -2.28 -22.58 7.68
C LYS A 299 -1.32 -23.66 7.19
N ILE A 300 -0.26 -23.25 6.50
CA ILE A 300 0.74 -24.16 5.96
C ILE A 300 2.09 -23.76 6.53
N GLU A 301 2.66 -24.65 7.30
CA GLU A 301 4.02 -24.54 7.84
C GLU A 301 4.96 -25.25 6.86
N VAL A 302 5.95 -24.53 6.36
CA VAL A 302 6.92 -25.04 5.39
C VAL A 302 8.26 -25.16 6.10
N GLU A 303 8.79 -26.36 6.22
CA GLU A 303 10.12 -26.60 6.76
C GLU A 303 11.15 -26.41 5.65
N ASP A 304 11.57 -25.16 5.41
CA ASP A 304 12.65 -24.83 4.49
C ASP A 304 13.90 -24.46 5.27
N THR A 305 15.06 -24.89 4.76
CA THR A 305 16.39 -24.61 5.34
C THR A 305 16.78 -23.13 5.29
N ASN A 306 15.98 -22.29 4.63
CA ASN A 306 16.21 -20.86 4.49
C ASN A 306 15.29 -20.00 5.41
N GLY A 307 14.50 -20.58 6.26
CA GLY A 307 13.46 -20.02 7.10
C GLY A 307 13.50 -19.51 8.35
#